data_ddf2cd932e6aa1236ec55f8c8cd18c91
#
_entry.id   ddf2cd932e6aa1236ec55f8c8cd18c91
#
_cell.length_a   1.000
_cell.length_b   1.000
_cell.length_c   1.000
_cell.angle_alpha   90.00
_cell.angle_beta   90.00
_cell.angle_gamma   90.00
#
_symmetry.space_group_name_H-M   'P 1'
#
loop_
_entity.id
_entity.type
_entity.pdbx_description
1 polymer ?
#
loop_
_entity_poly.entity_id
_entity_poly.type
_entity_poly.pdbx_seq_one_letter_code
_entity_poly.pdbx_strand_id
1 'polypeptide(L)'
;MSQESLRIGVVGPLPPPSGGMANQTLQLIGLLEGEGHRVEVIQVNAPYKPAWAGKLPGLRALFRLVPYLAHLWGAAGRVQLFHVMANSGWSWHLFAAPAIWIGRLRGCPVVVNYRGGEADTFMQKSKAWVRPSLLRADAVVVPSGFLEHVFSKYGVATTVVPNIINLERFSAAAPGAAVPLRVLVARNLEPIYDNDTALRAFAIVAAKIPGATLVVAGSGPLRAELEQLAASLGLAAAITFTGRVDNAGMGALYRGADIMLNPSTVDNMPNSVLEALASGVAVVSTDVGGVPFLVEDGKTALLVPPRSPQAMADAMLRLADSPELASRLRAAGLSYVQQYAWPGVRPRLLAVYRSVINTSTAKVASHP
;
A
#
# COMPACT_ATOMS: atom_id res chain seq x y z
N MET A 1 31.64 10.31 1.96
CA MET A 1 31.38 9.95 3.37
C MET A 1 30.70 8.60 3.39
N SER A 2 31.35 7.55 3.89
CA SER A 2 30.75 6.21 4.04
C SER A 2 29.53 6.33 4.97
N GLN A 3 28.34 6.01 4.47
CA GLN A 3 27.14 5.94 5.34
C GLN A 3 27.37 4.82 6.37
N GLU A 4 27.22 5.17 7.65
CA GLU A 4 27.30 4.18 8.73
C GLU A 4 26.24 3.11 8.54
N SER A 5 26.65 1.84 8.54
CA SER A 5 25.76 0.69 8.40
C SER A 5 24.89 0.54 9.65
N LEU A 6 23.57 0.66 9.50
CA LEU A 6 22.62 0.48 10.59
C LEU A 6 22.20 -0.99 10.73
N ARG A 7 21.90 -1.41 11.96
CA ARG A 7 21.24 -2.70 12.28
C ARG A 7 19.77 -2.42 12.58
N ILE A 8 18.89 -2.87 11.69
CA ILE A 8 17.46 -2.50 11.70
C ILE A 8 16.62 -3.77 11.85
N GLY A 9 15.77 -3.82 12.87
CA GLY A 9 14.76 -4.87 13.00
C GLY A 9 13.51 -4.48 12.22
N VAL A 10 13.19 -5.15 11.11
CA VAL A 10 11.96 -4.90 10.36
C VAL A 10 10.88 -5.88 10.82
N VAL A 11 9.85 -5.34 11.46
CA VAL A 11 8.71 -6.09 11.99
C VAL A 11 7.54 -5.94 11.03
N GLY A 12 7.12 -7.03 10.37
CA GLY A 12 6.03 -6.94 9.41
C GLY A 12 5.63 -8.26 8.76
N PRO A 13 4.55 -8.27 7.96
CA PRO A 13 4.18 -9.44 7.18
C PRO A 13 5.08 -9.59 5.96
N LEU A 14 5.32 -10.83 5.55
CA LEU A 14 6.00 -11.18 4.29
C LEU A 14 5.09 -12.06 3.42
N PRO A 15 5.27 -12.06 2.11
CA PRO A 15 4.64 -13.07 1.25
C PRO A 15 5.13 -14.49 1.60
N PRO A 16 4.29 -15.55 1.42
CA PRO A 16 2.87 -15.54 1.21
C PRO A 16 2.04 -15.26 2.48
N PRO A 17 0.78 -14.76 2.38
CA PRO A 17 0.11 -14.30 1.15
C PRO A 17 0.65 -12.93 0.70
N SER A 18 0.73 -12.71 -0.62
CA SER A 18 1.06 -11.40 -1.17
C SER A 18 -0.06 -10.41 -0.91
N GLY A 19 0.29 -9.19 -0.57
CA GLY A 19 -0.62 -8.07 -0.32
C GLY A 19 0.18 -6.78 -0.24
N GLY A 20 -0.48 -5.64 -0.31
CA GLY A 20 0.20 -4.33 -0.38
C GLY A 20 1.27 -4.13 0.70
N MET A 21 0.94 -4.40 1.97
CA MET A 21 1.89 -4.24 3.07
C MET A 21 3.01 -5.30 3.04
N ALA A 22 2.70 -6.57 2.73
CA ALA A 22 3.71 -7.63 2.67
C ALA A 22 4.74 -7.37 1.56
N ASN A 23 4.28 -6.92 0.39
CA ASN A 23 5.16 -6.54 -0.71
C ASN A 23 6.02 -5.32 -0.37
N GLN A 24 5.45 -4.31 0.28
CA GLN A 24 6.20 -3.12 0.74
C GLN A 24 7.22 -3.47 1.84
N THR A 25 6.90 -4.42 2.73
CA THR A 25 7.85 -4.92 3.74
C THR A 25 9.04 -5.60 3.07
N LEU A 26 8.77 -6.54 2.15
CA LEU A 26 9.81 -7.26 1.43
C LEU A 26 10.68 -6.31 0.59
N GLN A 27 10.07 -5.35 -0.09
CA GLN A 27 10.77 -4.34 -0.87
C GLN A 27 11.67 -3.47 0.02
N LEU A 28 11.15 -2.99 1.17
CA LEU A 28 11.93 -2.18 2.10
C LEU A 28 13.15 -2.93 2.62
N ILE A 29 13.02 -4.22 2.97
CA ILE A 29 14.13 -5.06 3.41
C ILE A 29 15.23 -5.07 2.34
N GLY A 30 14.89 -5.44 1.10
CA GLY A 30 15.87 -5.51 0.00
C GLY A 30 16.54 -4.16 -0.31
N LEU A 31 15.79 -3.05 -0.21
CA LEU A 31 16.34 -1.71 -0.41
C LEU A 31 17.32 -1.30 0.70
N LEU A 32 17.01 -1.60 1.96
CA LEU A 32 17.91 -1.32 3.09
C LEU A 32 19.18 -2.17 3.03
N GLU A 33 19.05 -3.45 2.69
CA GLU A 33 20.20 -4.35 2.50
C GLU A 33 21.07 -3.91 1.32
N GLY A 34 20.47 -3.46 0.22
CA GLY A 34 21.15 -2.90 -0.95
C GLY A 34 21.96 -1.63 -0.64
N GLU A 35 21.56 -0.87 0.39
CA GLU A 35 22.32 0.30 0.92
C GLU A 35 23.41 -0.11 1.93
N GLY A 36 23.61 -1.40 2.19
CA GLY A 36 24.61 -1.91 3.13
C GLY A 36 24.18 -1.92 4.60
N HIS A 37 22.89 -1.73 4.89
CA HIS A 37 22.36 -1.90 6.24
C HIS A 37 22.14 -3.38 6.55
N ARG A 38 22.21 -3.75 7.83
CA ARG A 38 21.91 -5.10 8.30
C ARG A 38 20.47 -5.17 8.76
N VAL A 39 19.66 -6.03 8.14
CA VAL A 39 18.23 -6.16 8.45
C VAL A 39 17.97 -7.46 9.19
N GLU A 40 17.42 -7.39 10.40
CA GLU A 40 16.85 -8.53 11.10
C GLU A 40 15.33 -8.55 10.88
N VAL A 41 14.84 -9.60 10.23
CA VAL A 41 13.44 -9.72 9.83
C VAL A 41 12.62 -10.41 10.92
N ILE A 42 11.62 -9.72 11.47
CA ILE A 42 10.70 -10.24 12.48
C ILE A 42 9.31 -10.39 11.83
N GLN A 43 9.08 -11.60 11.28
CA GLN A 43 7.87 -11.86 10.49
C GLN A 43 6.65 -12.09 11.39
N VAL A 44 5.58 -11.31 11.18
CA VAL A 44 4.33 -11.40 11.96
C VAL A 44 3.38 -12.51 11.47
N ASN A 45 3.49 -12.91 10.21
CA ASN A 45 2.68 -13.96 9.60
C ASN A 45 3.47 -15.24 9.30
N ALA A 46 4.52 -15.51 10.09
CA ALA A 46 5.34 -16.71 9.93
C ALA A 46 4.46 -17.99 9.91
N PRO A 47 4.85 -19.01 9.12
CA PRO A 47 4.17 -20.30 9.13
C PRO A 47 4.14 -20.90 10.53
N TYR A 48 3.08 -21.64 10.85
CA TYR A 48 2.98 -22.33 12.13
C TYR A 48 4.03 -23.44 12.25
N LYS A 49 4.71 -23.47 13.39
CA LYS A 49 5.64 -24.56 13.76
C LYS A 49 5.21 -25.12 15.11
N PRO A 50 4.78 -26.39 15.18
CA PRO A 50 4.58 -27.34 14.06
C PRO A 50 3.38 -26.99 13.16
N ALA A 51 3.39 -27.48 11.92
CA ALA A 51 2.37 -27.11 10.91
C ALA A 51 0.94 -27.47 11.34
N TRP A 52 0.74 -28.55 12.10
CA TRP A 52 -0.57 -28.98 12.60
C TRP A 52 -1.21 -27.95 13.55
N ALA A 53 -0.41 -27.11 14.23
CA ALA A 53 -0.92 -26.08 15.14
C ALA A 53 -1.83 -25.07 14.40
N GLY A 54 -1.62 -24.86 13.09
CA GLY A 54 -2.48 -24.02 12.26
C GLY A 54 -3.93 -24.51 12.14
N LYS A 55 -4.19 -25.80 12.42
CA LYS A 55 -5.52 -26.41 12.35
C LYS A 55 -6.32 -26.31 13.67
N LEU A 56 -5.71 -25.75 14.75
CA LEU A 56 -6.34 -25.64 16.06
C LEU A 56 -7.00 -24.26 16.24
N PRO A 57 -8.34 -24.13 16.12
CA PRO A 57 -9.03 -22.87 16.37
C PRO A 57 -8.73 -22.36 17.80
N GLY A 58 -8.48 -21.05 17.94
CA GLY A 58 -8.15 -20.42 19.23
C GLY A 58 -6.68 -20.60 19.66
N LEU A 59 -6.16 -21.81 19.74
CA LEU A 59 -4.78 -22.07 20.17
C LEU A 59 -3.72 -21.68 19.13
N ARG A 60 -4.05 -21.71 17.85
CA ARG A 60 -3.12 -21.34 16.76
C ARG A 60 -2.47 -19.97 16.96
N ALA A 61 -3.19 -19.02 17.58
CA ALA A 61 -2.67 -17.68 17.85
C ALA A 61 -1.45 -17.73 18.79
N LEU A 62 -1.47 -18.59 19.83
CA LEU A 62 -0.36 -18.76 20.76
C LEU A 62 0.90 -19.32 20.07
N PHE A 63 0.74 -20.30 19.18
CA PHE A 63 1.85 -20.89 18.41
C PHE A 63 2.54 -19.89 17.45
N ARG A 64 1.88 -18.78 17.14
CA ARG A 64 2.48 -17.68 16.37
C ARG A 64 2.99 -16.57 17.28
N LEU A 65 2.20 -16.19 18.29
CA LEU A 65 2.48 -15.04 19.14
C LEU A 65 3.68 -15.28 20.07
N VAL A 66 3.77 -16.46 20.70
CA VAL A 66 4.87 -16.76 21.65
C VAL A 66 6.24 -16.72 20.96
N PRO A 67 6.48 -17.43 19.84
CA PRO A 67 7.74 -17.31 19.11
C PRO A 67 8.02 -15.89 18.60
N TYR A 68 6.99 -15.17 18.18
CA TYR A 68 7.10 -13.78 17.75
C TYR A 68 7.61 -12.87 18.89
N LEU A 69 7.00 -12.96 20.08
CA LEU A 69 7.40 -12.17 21.24
C LEU A 69 8.83 -12.50 21.70
N ALA A 70 9.19 -13.80 21.70
CA ALA A 70 10.55 -14.24 22.02
C ALA A 70 11.58 -13.70 21.01
N HIS A 71 11.24 -13.71 19.72
CA HIS A 71 12.09 -13.15 18.66
C HIS A 71 12.25 -11.63 18.83
N LEU A 72 11.16 -10.89 19.07
CA LEU A 72 11.22 -9.45 19.36
C LEU A 72 12.14 -9.14 20.54
N TRP A 73 11.97 -9.88 21.65
CA TRP A 73 12.78 -9.67 22.85
C TRP A 73 14.26 -9.87 22.60
N GLY A 74 14.62 -10.93 21.88
CA GLY A 74 16.01 -11.20 21.50
C GLY A 74 16.57 -10.20 20.50
N ALA A 75 15.78 -9.85 19.48
CA ALA A 75 16.17 -8.89 18.44
C ALA A 75 16.43 -7.49 19.01
N ALA A 76 15.64 -7.05 19.99
CA ALA A 76 15.79 -5.74 20.63
C ALA A 76 17.19 -5.48 21.22
N GLY A 77 17.92 -6.54 21.58
CA GLY A 77 19.31 -6.42 22.05
C GLY A 77 20.37 -6.44 20.95
N ARG A 78 19.98 -6.72 19.70
CA ARG A 78 20.91 -6.88 18.56
C ARG A 78 20.80 -5.77 17.52
N VAL A 79 19.62 -5.11 17.43
CA VAL A 79 19.36 -4.03 16.46
C VAL A 79 19.45 -2.66 17.13
N GLN A 80 19.60 -1.61 16.32
CA GLN A 80 19.66 -0.23 16.79
C GLN A 80 18.28 0.44 16.82
N LEU A 81 17.32 -0.10 16.05
CA LEU A 81 15.93 0.33 16.07
C LEU A 81 15.01 -0.77 15.51
N PHE A 82 13.73 -0.70 15.86
CA PHE A 82 12.67 -1.42 15.18
C PHE A 82 11.94 -0.51 14.18
N HIS A 83 11.75 -1.00 12.96
CA HIS A 83 10.79 -0.47 11.98
C HIS A 83 9.57 -1.38 11.94
N VAL A 84 8.43 -0.92 12.47
CA VAL A 84 7.23 -1.73 12.63
C VAL A 84 6.20 -1.37 11.58
N MET A 85 5.93 -2.29 10.66
CA MET A 85 4.87 -2.18 9.66
C MET A 85 3.52 -2.45 10.33
N ALA A 86 2.72 -1.41 10.53
CA ALA A 86 1.49 -1.46 11.32
C ALA A 86 0.23 -1.27 10.47
N ASN A 87 -0.84 -1.96 10.86
CA ASN A 87 -2.16 -1.85 10.27
C ASN A 87 -3.24 -1.80 11.37
N SER A 88 -4.48 -1.52 11.00
CA SER A 88 -5.66 -1.51 11.87
C SER A 88 -6.04 -2.90 12.40
N GLY A 89 -6.94 -2.92 13.38
CA GLY A 89 -7.59 -4.14 13.87
C GLY A 89 -6.71 -5.05 14.71
N TRP A 90 -6.96 -6.34 14.69
CA TRP A 90 -6.25 -7.33 15.50
C TRP A 90 -4.75 -7.40 15.21
N SER A 91 -4.32 -7.07 14.00
CA SER A 91 -2.89 -7.03 13.68
C SER A 91 -2.14 -5.97 14.48
N TRP A 92 -2.78 -4.85 14.79
CA TRP A 92 -2.25 -3.85 15.70
C TRP A 92 -2.04 -4.42 17.10
N HIS A 93 -3.09 -5.00 17.68
CA HIS A 93 -3.07 -5.47 19.07
C HIS A 93 -2.12 -6.65 19.29
N LEU A 94 -2.05 -7.57 18.33
CA LEU A 94 -1.25 -8.79 18.45
C LEU A 94 0.22 -8.61 18.05
N PHE A 95 0.53 -7.64 17.19
CA PHE A 95 1.88 -7.52 16.64
C PHE A 95 2.50 -6.12 16.81
N ALA A 96 1.84 -5.07 16.35
CA ALA A 96 2.44 -3.73 16.40
C ALA A 96 2.58 -3.21 17.82
N ALA A 97 1.53 -3.27 18.65
CA ALA A 97 1.58 -2.82 20.03
C ALA A 97 2.63 -3.59 20.86
N PRO A 98 2.71 -4.93 20.86
CA PRO A 98 3.79 -5.66 21.52
C PRO A 98 5.19 -5.24 21.06
N ALA A 99 5.41 -5.00 19.77
CA ALA A 99 6.71 -4.54 19.28
C ALA A 99 7.10 -3.19 19.87
N ILE A 100 6.15 -2.25 19.98
CA ILE A 100 6.38 -0.94 20.60
C ILE A 100 6.75 -1.11 22.08
N TRP A 101 5.98 -1.90 22.83
CA TRP A 101 6.19 -2.08 24.26
C TRP A 101 7.49 -2.83 24.58
N ILE A 102 7.81 -3.89 23.81
CA ILE A 102 9.07 -4.63 23.98
C ILE A 102 10.27 -3.74 23.63
N GLY A 103 10.20 -3.00 22.49
CA GLY A 103 11.23 -2.03 22.14
C GLY A 103 11.47 -1.05 23.28
N ARG A 104 10.40 -0.46 23.83
CA ARG A 104 10.49 0.48 24.96
C ARG A 104 11.13 -0.15 26.20
N LEU A 105 10.71 -1.37 26.58
CA LEU A 105 11.23 -2.08 27.74
C LEU A 105 12.69 -2.46 27.59
N ARG A 106 13.13 -2.74 26.37
CA ARG A 106 14.50 -3.13 26.04
C ARG A 106 15.41 -1.96 25.65
N GLY A 107 14.91 -0.72 25.68
CA GLY A 107 15.68 0.46 25.26
C GLY A 107 15.98 0.51 23.76
N CYS A 108 15.29 -0.28 22.94
CA CYS A 108 15.40 -0.27 21.49
C CYS A 108 14.41 0.74 20.90
N PRO A 109 14.85 1.80 20.20
CA PRO A 109 13.96 2.77 19.57
C PRO A 109 13.00 2.13 18.58
N VAL A 110 11.76 2.65 18.50
CA VAL A 110 10.71 2.10 17.65
C VAL A 110 10.16 3.17 16.71
N VAL A 111 10.26 2.92 15.41
CA VAL A 111 9.58 3.65 14.35
C VAL A 111 8.37 2.85 13.91
N VAL A 112 7.17 3.37 14.14
CA VAL A 112 5.91 2.77 13.67
C VAL A 112 5.58 3.31 12.30
N ASN A 113 5.48 2.45 11.29
CA ASN A 113 5.04 2.77 9.95
C ASN A 113 3.59 2.30 9.76
N TYR A 114 2.65 3.22 9.99
CA TYR A 114 1.22 2.90 9.93
C TYR A 114 0.68 3.05 8.51
N ARG A 115 -0.01 1.99 8.01
CA ARG A 115 -0.46 1.89 6.62
C ARG A 115 -1.94 1.55 6.44
N GLY A 116 -2.70 1.44 7.54
CA GLY A 116 -4.12 1.06 7.49
C GLY A 116 -4.99 2.11 6.80
N GLY A 117 -5.82 1.69 5.86
CA GLY A 117 -6.75 2.59 5.14
C GLY A 117 -7.88 3.11 6.04
N GLU A 118 -8.33 2.33 7.01
CA GLU A 118 -9.43 2.68 7.94
C GLU A 118 -8.92 3.28 9.26
N ALA A 119 -7.87 4.10 9.22
CA ALA A 119 -7.23 4.64 10.41
C ALA A 119 -8.19 5.44 11.30
N ASP A 120 -9.04 6.29 10.73
CA ASP A 120 -9.97 7.12 11.50
C ASP A 120 -11.00 6.27 12.25
N THR A 121 -11.65 5.34 11.56
CA THR A 121 -12.60 4.39 12.17
C THR A 121 -11.94 3.54 13.26
N PHE A 122 -10.71 3.08 13.01
CA PHE A 122 -9.94 2.29 13.97
C PHE A 122 -9.57 3.11 15.21
N MET A 123 -9.10 4.34 15.02
CA MET A 123 -8.79 5.23 16.13
C MET A 123 -10.04 5.61 16.93
N GLN A 124 -11.17 5.89 16.28
CA GLN A 124 -12.44 6.16 16.97
C GLN A 124 -12.83 5.00 17.89
N LYS A 125 -12.78 3.77 17.40
CA LYS A 125 -13.19 2.57 18.15
C LYS A 125 -12.20 2.13 19.22
N SER A 126 -10.90 2.38 19.02
CA SER A 126 -9.83 1.76 19.81
C SER A 126 -8.86 2.77 20.43
N LYS A 127 -9.17 4.06 20.44
CA LYS A 127 -8.31 5.17 20.90
C LYS A 127 -7.66 4.90 22.26
N ALA A 128 -8.45 4.38 23.22
CA ALA A 128 -7.97 4.12 24.58
C ALA A 128 -6.78 3.14 24.64
N TRP A 129 -6.72 2.20 23.70
CA TRP A 129 -5.67 1.17 23.63
C TRP A 129 -4.56 1.51 22.63
N VAL A 130 -4.92 2.15 21.52
CA VAL A 130 -4.00 2.42 20.41
C VAL A 130 -3.14 3.65 20.67
N ARG A 131 -3.76 4.77 21.11
CA ARG A 131 -3.05 6.03 21.35
C ARG A 131 -1.93 5.91 22.38
N PRO A 132 -2.08 5.23 23.53
CA PRO A 132 -0.99 5.06 24.49
C PRO A 132 0.23 4.33 23.91
N SER A 133 0.02 3.36 23.02
CA SER A 133 1.11 2.66 22.33
C SER A 133 1.78 3.57 21.31
N LEU A 134 1.01 4.31 20.50
CA LEU A 134 1.55 5.27 19.51
C LEU A 134 2.41 6.35 20.18
N LEU A 135 1.96 6.90 21.31
CA LEU A 135 2.71 7.92 22.07
C LEU A 135 3.99 7.39 22.73
N ARG A 136 4.19 6.07 22.74
CA ARG A 136 5.43 5.43 23.25
C ARG A 136 6.39 5.06 22.13
N ALA A 137 5.97 5.07 20.88
CA ALA A 137 6.87 4.98 19.73
C ALA A 137 7.76 6.23 19.69
N ASP A 138 9.01 6.05 19.29
CA ASP A 138 9.96 7.17 19.16
C ASP A 138 9.67 8.00 17.91
N ALA A 139 9.06 7.40 16.88
CA ALA A 139 8.50 8.09 15.73
C ALA A 139 7.32 7.30 15.15
N VAL A 140 6.36 8.02 14.59
CA VAL A 140 5.26 7.45 13.80
C VAL A 140 5.37 8.02 12.39
N VAL A 141 5.53 7.13 11.40
CA VAL A 141 5.54 7.50 9.98
C VAL A 141 4.28 7.00 9.29
N VAL A 142 3.79 7.79 8.37
CA VAL A 142 2.58 7.52 7.59
C VAL A 142 2.85 7.77 6.10
N PRO A 143 2.17 7.05 5.18
CA PRO A 143 2.48 7.18 3.76
C PRO A 143 1.89 8.42 3.08
N SER A 144 0.95 9.13 3.72
CA SER A 144 0.24 10.24 3.08
C SER A 144 -0.11 11.35 4.07
N GLY A 145 -0.27 12.58 3.56
CA GLY A 145 -0.81 13.71 4.32
C GLY A 145 -2.24 13.47 4.84
N PHE A 146 -3.00 12.61 4.17
CA PHE A 146 -4.31 12.18 4.69
C PHE A 146 -4.19 11.49 6.06
N LEU A 147 -3.31 10.50 6.19
CA LEU A 147 -3.10 9.85 7.49
C LEU A 147 -2.46 10.78 8.53
N GLU A 148 -1.57 11.66 8.11
CA GLU A 148 -1.04 12.71 8.99
C GLU A 148 -2.19 13.56 9.56
N HIS A 149 -3.13 14.00 8.72
CA HIS A 149 -4.32 14.72 9.16
C HIS A 149 -5.20 13.86 10.10
N VAL A 150 -5.41 12.59 9.79
CA VAL A 150 -6.18 11.69 10.67
C VAL A 150 -5.52 11.56 12.04
N PHE A 151 -4.22 11.29 12.11
CA PHE A 151 -3.52 11.10 13.39
C PHE A 151 -3.41 12.39 14.21
N SER A 152 -3.30 13.56 13.56
CA SER A 152 -3.28 14.85 14.24
C SER A 152 -4.53 15.11 15.06
N LYS A 153 -5.73 14.67 14.60
CA LYS A 153 -6.99 14.74 15.36
C LYS A 153 -6.92 14.04 16.71
N TYR A 154 -6.04 13.04 16.82
CA TYR A 154 -5.85 12.25 18.04
C TYR A 154 -4.63 12.67 18.86
N GLY A 155 -3.98 13.78 18.48
CA GLY A 155 -2.80 14.31 19.16
C GLY A 155 -1.57 13.41 19.01
N VAL A 156 -1.43 12.73 17.86
CA VAL A 156 -0.26 11.92 17.49
C VAL A 156 0.49 12.63 16.38
N ALA A 157 1.73 13.05 16.66
CA ALA A 157 2.61 13.62 15.66
C ALA A 157 3.11 12.52 14.71
N THR A 158 3.11 12.80 13.42
CA THR A 158 3.54 11.86 12.39
C THR A 158 4.48 12.54 11.39
N THR A 159 5.26 11.73 10.67
CA THR A 159 6.10 12.19 9.56
C THR A 159 5.68 11.46 8.29
N VAL A 160 5.49 12.18 7.19
CA VAL A 160 5.08 11.58 5.92
C VAL A 160 6.30 10.92 5.25
N VAL A 161 6.27 9.59 5.17
CA VAL A 161 7.22 8.75 4.42
C VAL A 161 6.41 7.90 3.44
N PRO A 162 6.36 8.28 2.15
CA PRO A 162 5.48 7.65 1.17
C PRO A 162 5.77 6.16 0.93
N ASN A 163 4.80 5.46 0.31
CA ASN A 163 5.05 4.15 -0.26
C ASN A 163 6.12 4.22 -1.34
N ILE A 164 6.94 3.17 -1.44
CA ILE A 164 8.02 3.11 -2.42
C ILE A 164 7.51 2.40 -3.66
N ILE A 165 7.77 2.99 -4.84
CA ILE A 165 7.52 2.35 -6.13
C ILE A 165 8.83 1.83 -6.74
N ASN A 166 8.77 0.65 -7.34
CA ASN A 166 9.89 0.10 -8.10
C ASN A 166 9.74 0.48 -9.59
N LEU A 167 10.50 1.48 -10.03
CA LEU A 167 10.44 1.99 -11.41
C LEU A 167 11.06 1.05 -12.45
N GLU A 168 11.91 0.11 -12.04
CA GLU A 168 12.45 -0.90 -12.97
C GLU A 168 11.37 -1.91 -13.36
N ARG A 169 10.50 -2.25 -12.42
CA ARG A 169 9.38 -3.17 -12.62
C ARG A 169 8.22 -2.52 -13.35
N PHE A 170 7.89 -1.30 -12.95
CA PHE A 170 6.80 -0.50 -13.50
C PHE A 170 7.40 0.60 -14.37
N SER A 171 7.55 0.32 -15.64
CA SER A 171 8.10 1.23 -16.64
C SER A 171 7.11 1.44 -17.78
N ALA A 172 7.12 2.63 -18.37
CA ALA A 172 6.24 2.96 -19.47
C ALA A 172 6.52 2.07 -20.68
N ALA A 173 5.45 1.60 -21.33
CA ALA A 173 5.52 1.08 -22.67
C ALA A 173 5.66 2.22 -23.69
N ALA A 174 6.20 1.91 -24.88
CA ALA A 174 6.11 2.83 -25.99
C ALA A 174 4.61 3.14 -26.27
N PRO A 175 4.25 4.40 -26.52
CA PRO A 175 2.86 4.75 -26.82
C PRO A 175 2.38 3.98 -28.05
N GLY A 176 1.50 3.03 -27.84
CA GLY A 176 0.75 2.39 -28.91
C GLY A 176 -0.63 3.01 -28.95
N ALA A 177 -1.03 3.54 -30.08
CA ALA A 177 -2.44 3.85 -30.30
C ALA A 177 -3.18 2.52 -30.42
N ALA A 178 -3.60 1.96 -29.27
CA ALA A 178 -4.38 0.74 -29.29
C ALA A 178 -5.84 1.09 -29.51
N VAL A 179 -6.35 0.74 -30.64
CA VAL A 179 -7.79 0.55 -30.87
C VAL A 179 -7.97 -0.97 -30.94
N PRO A 180 -8.75 -1.59 -30.03
CA PRO A 180 -9.72 -1.03 -29.09
C PRO A 180 -9.14 -0.65 -27.71
N LEU A 181 -9.89 0.17 -26.95
CA LEU A 181 -9.54 0.66 -25.59
C LEU A 181 -9.34 -0.49 -24.62
N ARG A 182 -8.23 -0.49 -23.90
CA ARG A 182 -7.87 -1.48 -22.88
C ARG A 182 -7.88 -0.86 -21.50
N VAL A 183 -8.77 -1.35 -20.65
CA VAL A 183 -8.95 -0.85 -19.28
C VAL A 183 -8.44 -1.88 -18.28
N LEU A 184 -7.82 -1.42 -17.20
CA LEU A 184 -7.31 -2.26 -16.10
C LEU A 184 -7.91 -1.81 -14.77
N VAL A 185 -8.37 -2.77 -13.98
CA VAL A 185 -8.60 -2.62 -12.54
C VAL A 185 -7.60 -3.52 -11.81
N ALA A 186 -6.76 -2.93 -10.97
CA ALA A 186 -5.72 -3.64 -10.20
C ALA A 186 -6.02 -3.54 -8.70
N ARG A 187 -7.09 -4.22 -8.26
CA ARG A 187 -7.58 -4.14 -6.87
C ARG A 187 -8.05 -5.51 -6.38
N ASN A 188 -7.92 -5.74 -5.08
CA ASN A 188 -8.57 -6.90 -4.46
C ASN A 188 -10.09 -6.82 -4.66
N LEU A 189 -10.74 -8.00 -4.70
CA LEU A 189 -12.19 -8.11 -4.88
C LEU A 189 -12.89 -8.09 -3.50
N GLU A 190 -12.78 -6.94 -2.82
CA GLU A 190 -13.33 -6.66 -1.49
C GLU A 190 -14.28 -5.46 -1.54
N PRO A 191 -15.27 -5.34 -0.64
CA PRO A 191 -16.29 -4.28 -0.70
C PRO A 191 -15.73 -2.86 -0.73
N ILE A 192 -14.62 -2.59 -0.03
CA ILE A 192 -14.01 -1.26 0.05
C ILE A 192 -13.42 -0.79 -1.29
N TYR A 193 -13.14 -1.71 -2.22
CA TYR A 193 -12.57 -1.39 -3.53
C TYR A 193 -13.60 -1.23 -4.63
N ASP A 194 -14.89 -1.46 -4.35
CA ASP A 194 -16.06 -1.13 -5.19
C ASP A 194 -15.88 -1.45 -6.68
N ASN A 195 -15.41 -2.67 -6.97
CA ASN A 195 -15.22 -3.13 -8.34
C ASN A 195 -16.55 -3.18 -9.13
N ASP A 196 -17.71 -3.23 -8.45
CA ASP A 196 -19.05 -3.12 -9.06
C ASP A 196 -19.19 -1.81 -9.85
N THR A 197 -18.81 -0.68 -9.24
CA THR A 197 -18.80 0.64 -9.91
C THR A 197 -17.94 0.61 -11.18
N ALA A 198 -16.76 -0.02 -11.16
CA ALA A 198 -15.90 -0.10 -12.35
C ALA A 198 -16.54 -0.94 -13.46
N LEU A 199 -17.18 -2.07 -13.14
CA LEU A 199 -17.85 -2.91 -14.13
C LEU A 199 -19.03 -2.18 -14.78
N ARG A 200 -19.85 -1.49 -13.99
CA ARG A 200 -20.97 -0.68 -14.52
C ARG A 200 -20.49 0.50 -15.35
N ALA A 201 -19.43 1.16 -14.93
CA ALA A 201 -18.81 2.23 -15.72
C ALA A 201 -18.28 1.69 -17.05
N PHE A 202 -17.62 0.53 -17.02
CA PHE A 202 -17.14 -0.11 -18.25
C PHE A 202 -18.28 -0.54 -19.19
N ALA A 203 -19.44 -0.94 -18.67
CA ALA A 203 -20.61 -1.24 -19.49
C ALA A 203 -21.05 -0.05 -20.37
N ILE A 204 -21.03 1.15 -19.77
CA ILE A 204 -21.36 2.41 -20.50
C ILE A 204 -20.31 2.68 -21.59
N VAL A 205 -19.04 2.44 -21.30
CA VAL A 205 -17.93 2.63 -22.25
C VAL A 205 -17.99 1.61 -23.39
N ALA A 206 -18.20 0.33 -23.07
CA ALA A 206 -18.27 -0.75 -24.06
C ALA A 206 -19.42 -0.58 -25.05
N ALA A 207 -20.53 0.03 -24.61
CA ALA A 207 -21.65 0.39 -25.50
C ALA A 207 -21.29 1.48 -26.52
N LYS A 208 -20.31 2.34 -26.23
CA LYS A 208 -19.86 3.43 -27.07
C LYS A 208 -18.59 3.12 -27.86
N ILE A 209 -17.74 2.27 -27.35
CA ILE A 209 -16.44 1.88 -27.94
C ILE A 209 -16.44 0.36 -28.20
N PRO A 210 -16.88 -0.08 -29.40
CA PRO A 210 -16.87 -1.51 -29.73
C PRO A 210 -15.48 -2.12 -29.66
N GLY A 211 -15.40 -3.31 -29.05
CA GLY A 211 -14.13 -4.03 -28.85
C GLY A 211 -13.31 -3.57 -27.65
N ALA A 212 -13.77 -2.60 -26.86
CA ALA A 212 -13.14 -2.27 -25.58
C ALA A 212 -13.06 -3.50 -24.67
N THR A 213 -11.97 -3.62 -23.91
CA THR A 213 -11.72 -4.73 -22.97
C THR A 213 -11.38 -4.24 -21.58
N LEU A 214 -11.78 -5.01 -20.58
CA LEU A 214 -11.45 -4.76 -19.17
C LEU A 214 -10.75 -5.97 -18.58
N VAL A 215 -9.60 -5.73 -17.98
CA VAL A 215 -8.89 -6.72 -17.14
C VAL A 215 -9.09 -6.34 -15.67
N VAL A 216 -9.59 -7.30 -14.88
CA VAL A 216 -9.73 -7.18 -13.43
C VAL A 216 -8.70 -8.08 -12.77
N ALA A 217 -7.61 -7.46 -12.29
CA ALA A 217 -6.47 -8.14 -11.69
C ALA A 217 -6.56 -8.07 -10.16
N GLY A 218 -6.93 -9.18 -9.55
CA GLY A 218 -7.06 -9.32 -8.10
C GLY A 218 -7.85 -10.53 -7.69
N SER A 219 -7.84 -10.82 -6.41
CA SER A 219 -8.61 -11.90 -5.80
C SER A 219 -9.37 -11.38 -4.57
N GLY A 220 -10.46 -12.02 -4.22
CA GLY A 220 -11.23 -11.65 -3.05
C GLY A 220 -12.59 -12.34 -3.01
N PRO A 221 -13.35 -12.15 -1.92
CA PRO A 221 -14.61 -12.82 -1.69
C PRO A 221 -15.69 -12.46 -2.72
N LEU A 222 -15.64 -11.27 -3.31
CA LEU A 222 -16.67 -10.81 -4.26
C LEU A 222 -16.50 -11.34 -5.69
N ARG A 223 -15.53 -12.25 -5.95
CA ARG A 223 -15.24 -12.70 -7.31
C ARG A 223 -16.47 -13.24 -8.03
N ALA A 224 -17.20 -14.17 -7.40
CA ALA A 224 -18.38 -14.79 -8.00
C ALA A 224 -19.49 -13.78 -8.30
N GLU A 225 -19.72 -12.83 -7.39
CA GLU A 225 -20.71 -11.77 -7.56
C GLU A 225 -20.36 -10.83 -8.73
N LEU A 226 -19.07 -10.48 -8.86
CA LEU A 226 -18.59 -9.62 -9.94
C LEU A 226 -18.62 -10.33 -11.31
N GLU A 227 -18.31 -11.63 -11.36
CA GLU A 227 -18.47 -12.44 -12.59
C GLU A 227 -19.96 -12.55 -13.01
N GLN A 228 -20.87 -12.73 -12.06
CA GLN A 228 -22.31 -12.70 -12.33
C GLN A 228 -22.79 -11.32 -12.81
N LEU A 229 -22.30 -10.25 -12.20
CA LEU A 229 -22.61 -8.90 -12.62
C LEU A 229 -22.13 -8.66 -14.08
N ALA A 230 -20.88 -9.05 -14.41
CA ALA A 230 -20.36 -8.93 -15.77
C ALA A 230 -21.23 -9.68 -16.79
N ALA A 231 -21.69 -10.89 -16.45
CA ALA A 231 -22.61 -11.66 -17.31
C ALA A 231 -23.98 -10.96 -17.46
N SER A 232 -24.56 -10.45 -16.38
CA SER A 232 -25.85 -9.73 -16.41
C SER A 232 -25.80 -8.44 -17.22
N LEU A 233 -24.62 -7.80 -17.30
CA LEU A 233 -24.36 -6.64 -18.13
C LEU A 233 -24.04 -6.98 -19.60
N GLY A 234 -24.00 -8.26 -19.96
CA GLY A 234 -23.66 -8.73 -21.31
C GLY A 234 -22.16 -8.60 -21.66
N LEU A 235 -21.28 -8.49 -20.65
CA LEU A 235 -19.86 -8.19 -20.82
C LEU A 235 -18.93 -9.38 -20.56
N ALA A 236 -19.44 -10.60 -20.41
CA ALA A 236 -18.64 -11.76 -20.07
C ALA A 236 -17.46 -12.01 -21.05
N ALA A 237 -17.63 -11.69 -22.32
CA ALA A 237 -16.57 -11.82 -23.34
C ALA A 237 -15.57 -10.63 -23.34
N ALA A 238 -15.96 -9.47 -22.81
CA ALA A 238 -15.14 -8.27 -22.79
C ALA A 238 -14.35 -8.06 -21.48
N ILE A 239 -14.69 -8.82 -20.42
CA ILE A 239 -14.07 -8.71 -19.10
C ILE A 239 -13.30 -9.98 -18.76
N THR A 240 -12.04 -9.82 -18.39
CA THR A 240 -11.17 -10.92 -17.93
C THR A 240 -10.83 -10.75 -16.46
N PHE A 241 -11.20 -11.74 -15.64
CA PHE A 241 -10.79 -11.82 -14.22
C PHE A 241 -9.56 -12.71 -14.09
N THR A 242 -8.38 -12.11 -13.91
CA THR A 242 -7.11 -12.87 -13.85
C THR A 242 -6.89 -13.60 -12.52
N GLY A 243 -7.61 -13.21 -11.47
CA GLY A 243 -7.24 -13.60 -10.12
C GLY A 243 -5.96 -12.91 -9.65
N ARG A 244 -5.26 -13.52 -8.70
CA ARG A 244 -4.00 -12.98 -8.20
C ARG A 244 -2.91 -13.09 -9.26
N VAL A 245 -2.27 -11.96 -9.55
CA VAL A 245 -1.14 -11.84 -10.47
C VAL A 245 0.12 -11.54 -9.66
N ASP A 246 1.24 -12.12 -10.03
CA ASP A 246 2.52 -11.80 -9.43
C ASP A 246 3.04 -10.43 -9.88
N ASN A 247 4.11 -9.97 -9.25
CA ASN A 247 4.63 -8.64 -9.51
C ASN A 247 5.15 -8.45 -10.95
N ALA A 248 5.64 -9.51 -11.61
CA ALA A 248 6.12 -9.43 -12.99
C ALA A 248 4.96 -9.34 -13.97
N GLY A 249 3.93 -10.17 -13.77
CA GLY A 249 2.69 -10.13 -14.54
C GLY A 249 1.95 -8.80 -14.39
N MET A 250 1.95 -8.20 -13.18
CA MET A 250 1.34 -6.88 -12.99
C MET A 250 1.99 -5.81 -13.87
N GLY A 251 3.33 -5.78 -13.96
CA GLY A 251 4.03 -4.86 -14.87
C GLY A 251 3.61 -5.04 -16.33
N ALA A 252 3.37 -6.27 -16.77
CA ALA A 252 2.88 -6.55 -18.14
C ALA A 252 1.44 -6.05 -18.33
N LEU A 253 0.55 -6.25 -17.33
CA LEU A 253 -0.83 -5.76 -17.39
C LEU A 253 -0.90 -4.24 -17.47
N TYR A 254 -0.12 -3.51 -16.68
CA TYR A 254 -0.06 -2.06 -16.79
C TYR A 254 0.43 -1.62 -18.17
N ARG A 255 1.53 -2.19 -18.69
CA ARG A 255 2.02 -1.85 -20.03
C ARG A 255 1.02 -2.16 -21.14
N GLY A 256 0.13 -3.13 -20.91
CA GLY A 256 -0.94 -3.49 -21.82
C GLY A 256 -2.19 -2.63 -21.71
N ALA A 257 -2.30 -1.73 -20.74
CA ALA A 257 -3.49 -0.94 -20.47
C ALA A 257 -3.36 0.51 -20.97
N ASP A 258 -4.45 1.08 -21.43
CA ASP A 258 -4.56 2.50 -21.83
C ASP A 258 -5.06 3.36 -20.65
N ILE A 259 -5.98 2.80 -19.84
CA ILE A 259 -6.57 3.45 -18.67
C ILE A 259 -6.55 2.46 -17.49
N MET A 260 -6.18 2.94 -16.31
CA MET A 260 -6.35 2.23 -15.05
C MET A 260 -7.43 2.87 -14.21
N LEU A 261 -8.34 2.04 -13.68
CA LEU A 261 -9.41 2.47 -12.77
C LEU A 261 -9.08 2.13 -11.32
N ASN A 262 -9.27 3.08 -10.44
CA ASN A 262 -9.29 2.89 -8.99
C ASN A 262 -10.65 3.30 -8.42
N PRO A 263 -11.62 2.38 -8.31
CA PRO A 263 -13.00 2.71 -7.92
C PRO A 263 -13.22 2.73 -6.40
N SER A 264 -12.16 2.62 -5.60
CA SER A 264 -12.21 2.46 -4.14
C SER A 264 -13.14 3.46 -3.45
N THR A 265 -13.85 3.01 -2.41
CA THR A 265 -14.63 3.89 -1.52
C THR A 265 -13.82 4.38 -0.33
N VAL A 266 -12.73 3.68 -0.01
CA VAL A 266 -11.75 4.05 1.02
C VAL A 266 -10.36 3.69 0.50
N ASP A 267 -9.45 4.63 0.50
CA ASP A 267 -8.05 4.40 0.20
C ASP A 267 -7.15 5.39 0.94
N ASN A 268 -5.91 5.01 1.17
CA ASN A 268 -4.93 5.87 1.82
C ASN A 268 -3.84 6.32 0.83
N MET A 269 -3.08 5.37 0.32
CA MET A 269 -2.06 5.57 -0.70
C MET A 269 -2.01 4.33 -1.60
N PRO A 270 -2.90 4.25 -2.60
CA PRO A 270 -3.02 3.06 -3.45
C PRO A 270 -1.76 2.81 -4.27
N ASN A 271 -1.10 1.66 -4.01
CA ASN A 271 0.07 1.25 -4.79
C ASN A 271 -0.29 1.09 -6.28
N SER A 272 -1.50 0.63 -6.59
CA SER A 272 -1.98 0.47 -7.97
C SER A 272 -1.98 1.77 -8.75
N VAL A 273 -2.26 2.90 -8.10
CA VAL A 273 -2.16 4.24 -8.73
C VAL A 273 -0.70 4.59 -8.99
N LEU A 274 0.20 4.39 -8.01
CA LEU A 274 1.63 4.61 -8.22
C LEU A 274 2.20 3.73 -9.35
N GLU A 275 1.78 2.47 -9.40
CA GLU A 275 2.18 1.49 -10.42
C GLU A 275 1.70 1.91 -11.81
N ALA A 276 0.45 2.40 -11.92
CA ALA A 276 -0.10 2.94 -13.16
C ALA A 276 0.65 4.18 -13.64
N LEU A 277 0.89 5.16 -12.74
CA LEU A 277 1.65 6.36 -13.06
C LEU A 277 3.08 6.00 -13.52
N ALA A 278 3.75 5.06 -12.84
CA ALA A 278 5.09 4.59 -13.18
C ALA A 278 5.13 3.84 -14.52
N SER A 279 4.02 3.22 -14.91
CA SER A 279 3.86 2.52 -16.19
C SER A 279 3.36 3.43 -17.31
N GLY A 280 3.18 4.74 -17.06
CA GLY A 280 2.68 5.68 -18.05
C GLY A 280 1.23 5.41 -18.49
N VAL A 281 0.42 4.86 -17.60
CA VAL A 281 -1.01 4.58 -17.83
C VAL A 281 -1.85 5.75 -17.32
N ALA A 282 -2.85 6.18 -18.09
CA ALA A 282 -3.77 7.20 -17.63
C ALA A 282 -4.64 6.68 -16.48
N VAL A 283 -4.81 7.46 -15.43
CA VAL A 283 -5.53 7.04 -14.23
C VAL A 283 -6.87 7.75 -14.12
N VAL A 284 -7.93 6.97 -13.89
CA VAL A 284 -9.23 7.46 -13.40
C VAL A 284 -9.43 6.88 -12.01
N SER A 285 -9.59 7.72 -11.00
CA SER A 285 -9.73 7.31 -9.61
C SER A 285 -10.85 8.04 -8.92
N THR A 286 -11.40 7.44 -7.89
CA THR A 286 -12.27 8.14 -6.95
C THR A 286 -11.47 9.12 -6.09
N ASP A 287 -12.11 10.23 -5.67
CA ASP A 287 -11.53 11.30 -4.84
C ASP A 287 -11.62 11.02 -3.34
N VAL A 288 -11.35 9.79 -2.92
CA VAL A 288 -11.53 9.33 -1.53
C VAL A 288 -10.22 9.32 -0.74
N GLY A 289 -10.33 9.64 0.53
CA GLY A 289 -9.25 9.46 1.52
C GLY A 289 -7.95 10.14 1.13
N GLY A 290 -6.90 9.35 0.93
CA GLY A 290 -5.57 9.83 0.57
C GLY A 290 -5.33 9.99 -0.92
N VAL A 291 -6.27 9.62 -1.79
CA VAL A 291 -6.09 9.73 -3.25
C VAL A 291 -5.84 11.17 -3.71
N PRO A 292 -6.59 12.21 -3.24
CA PRO A 292 -6.30 13.60 -3.59
C PRO A 292 -4.96 14.15 -3.07
N PHE A 293 -4.33 13.44 -2.11
CA PHE A 293 -2.95 13.74 -1.66
C PHE A 293 -1.89 13.07 -2.53
N LEU A 294 -2.29 12.07 -3.33
CA LEU A 294 -1.42 11.31 -4.20
C LEU A 294 -1.44 11.80 -5.64
N VAL A 295 -2.59 12.21 -6.13
CA VAL A 295 -2.78 12.68 -7.53
C VAL A 295 -3.61 13.95 -7.55
N GLU A 296 -3.40 14.78 -8.59
CA GLU A 296 -4.11 16.04 -8.80
C GLU A 296 -5.03 15.91 -10.01
N ASP A 297 -6.32 16.26 -9.80
CA ASP A 297 -7.34 16.17 -10.85
C ASP A 297 -6.98 17.05 -12.07
N GLY A 298 -7.14 16.47 -13.26
CA GLY A 298 -6.84 17.11 -14.53
C GLY A 298 -5.34 17.34 -14.82
N LYS A 299 -4.44 16.98 -13.88
CA LYS A 299 -2.98 17.09 -14.04
C LYS A 299 -2.28 15.73 -14.11
N THR A 300 -2.49 14.86 -13.13
CA THR A 300 -1.84 13.53 -13.05
C THR A 300 -2.83 12.37 -13.13
N ALA A 301 -4.11 12.63 -12.90
CA ALA A 301 -5.22 11.69 -13.02
C ALA A 301 -6.52 12.45 -13.31
N LEU A 302 -7.60 11.72 -13.55
CA LEU A 302 -8.95 12.24 -13.45
C LEU A 302 -9.60 11.70 -12.18
N LEU A 303 -10.13 12.60 -11.35
CA LEU A 303 -10.82 12.25 -10.11
C LEU A 303 -12.34 12.34 -10.29
N VAL A 304 -13.05 11.34 -9.76
CA VAL A 304 -14.50 11.23 -9.85
C VAL A 304 -15.10 10.91 -8.47
N PRO A 305 -16.37 11.26 -8.22
CA PRO A 305 -17.05 10.86 -7.00
C PRO A 305 -17.09 9.33 -6.84
N PRO A 306 -16.97 8.80 -5.62
CA PRO A 306 -17.13 7.37 -5.37
C PRO A 306 -18.57 6.92 -5.65
N ARG A 307 -18.73 5.64 -6.00
CA ARG A 307 -20.03 5.02 -6.31
C ARG A 307 -20.78 5.70 -7.44
N SER A 308 -20.05 6.27 -8.39
CA SER A 308 -20.61 6.96 -9.56
C SER A 308 -20.13 6.30 -10.86
N PRO A 309 -20.79 5.22 -11.32
CA PRO A 309 -20.45 4.57 -12.59
C PRO A 309 -20.48 5.53 -13.79
N GLN A 310 -21.45 6.45 -13.82
CA GLN A 310 -21.56 7.41 -14.90
C GLN A 310 -20.36 8.37 -14.94
N ALA A 311 -19.98 8.97 -13.81
CA ALA A 311 -18.83 9.88 -13.77
C ALA A 311 -17.51 9.16 -14.14
N MET A 312 -17.35 7.90 -13.71
CA MET A 312 -16.19 7.08 -14.06
C MET A 312 -16.17 6.74 -15.56
N ALA A 313 -17.33 6.44 -16.15
CA ALA A 313 -17.46 6.21 -17.58
C ALA A 313 -17.16 7.47 -18.40
N ASP A 314 -17.71 8.62 -17.98
CA ASP A 314 -17.48 9.91 -18.67
C ASP A 314 -15.99 10.30 -18.63
N ALA A 315 -15.30 10.03 -17.52
CA ALA A 315 -13.85 10.25 -17.41
C ALA A 315 -13.06 9.31 -18.36
N MET A 316 -13.44 8.04 -18.48
CA MET A 316 -12.82 7.11 -19.45
C MET A 316 -13.06 7.57 -20.90
N LEU A 317 -14.28 7.94 -21.24
CA LEU A 317 -14.64 8.43 -22.59
C LEU A 317 -13.88 9.71 -22.92
N ARG A 318 -13.80 10.66 -21.98
CA ARG A 318 -13.01 11.89 -22.14
C ARG A 318 -11.53 11.60 -22.45
N LEU A 319 -10.95 10.57 -21.85
CA LEU A 319 -9.57 10.14 -22.15
C LEU A 319 -9.46 9.46 -23.52
N ALA A 320 -10.48 8.69 -23.92
CA ALA A 320 -10.53 8.03 -25.21
C ALA A 320 -10.72 9.05 -26.37
N ASP A 321 -11.55 10.06 -26.14
CA ASP A 321 -11.88 11.09 -27.13
C ASP A 321 -10.80 12.19 -27.25
N SER A 322 -9.89 12.30 -26.25
CA SER A 322 -8.80 13.30 -26.25
C SER A 322 -7.44 12.64 -25.99
N PRO A 323 -6.75 12.16 -27.05
CA PRO A 323 -5.38 11.63 -26.95
C PRO A 323 -4.38 12.63 -26.34
N GLU A 324 -4.60 13.94 -26.58
CA GLU A 324 -3.76 15.01 -26.02
C GLU A 324 -3.89 15.08 -24.50
N LEU A 325 -5.11 14.99 -23.96
CA LEU A 325 -5.36 14.94 -22.53
C LEU A 325 -4.71 13.68 -21.92
N ALA A 326 -4.95 12.53 -22.53
CA ALA A 326 -4.37 11.26 -22.06
C ALA A 326 -2.84 11.31 -22.05
N SER A 327 -2.21 11.83 -23.12
CA SER A 327 -0.75 11.97 -23.23
C SER A 327 -0.21 12.93 -22.17
N ARG A 328 -0.87 14.06 -21.94
CA ARG A 328 -0.47 15.03 -20.91
C ARG A 328 -0.52 14.44 -19.52
N LEU A 329 -1.61 13.74 -19.16
CA LEU A 329 -1.74 13.10 -17.84
C LEU A 329 -0.70 12.00 -17.64
N ARG A 330 -0.43 11.17 -18.64
CA ARG A 330 0.61 10.14 -18.62
C ARG A 330 1.99 10.74 -18.39
N ALA A 331 2.36 11.76 -19.15
CA ALA A 331 3.66 12.43 -19.01
C ALA A 331 3.83 13.10 -17.64
N ALA A 332 2.80 13.78 -17.14
CA ALA A 332 2.79 14.38 -15.82
C ALA A 332 2.89 13.30 -14.72
N GLY A 333 2.15 12.20 -14.84
CA GLY A 333 2.20 11.07 -13.93
C GLY A 333 3.58 10.43 -13.85
N LEU A 334 4.23 10.17 -14.99
CA LEU A 334 5.58 9.63 -15.09
C LEU A 334 6.63 10.54 -14.41
N SER A 335 6.51 11.84 -14.59
CA SER A 335 7.38 12.81 -13.92
C SER A 335 7.13 12.85 -12.41
N TYR A 336 5.84 12.89 -12.04
CA TYR A 336 5.42 13.02 -10.64
C TYR A 336 5.79 11.82 -9.78
N VAL A 337 5.69 10.60 -10.34
CA VAL A 337 5.93 9.36 -9.58
C VAL A 337 7.40 9.16 -9.18
N GLN A 338 8.35 9.86 -9.82
CA GLN A 338 9.79 9.75 -9.53
C GLN A 338 10.12 10.03 -8.04
N GLN A 339 9.39 10.92 -7.41
CA GLN A 339 9.59 11.26 -5.98
C GLN A 339 9.24 10.10 -5.03
N TYR A 340 8.49 9.10 -5.50
CA TYR A 340 8.11 7.90 -4.76
C TYR A 340 9.06 6.72 -5.01
N ALA A 341 10.05 6.87 -5.88
CA ALA A 341 11.14 5.91 -6.03
C ALA A 341 12.08 5.97 -4.82
N TRP A 342 12.87 4.91 -4.62
CA TRP A 342 13.77 4.82 -3.47
C TRP A 342 14.69 6.05 -3.28
N PRO A 343 15.32 6.61 -4.31
CA PRO A 343 16.15 7.81 -4.15
C PRO A 343 15.39 9.01 -3.55
N GLY A 344 14.11 9.15 -3.83
CA GLY A 344 13.25 10.22 -3.28
C GLY A 344 12.75 9.95 -1.86
N VAL A 345 12.45 8.68 -1.52
CA VAL A 345 11.90 8.29 -0.22
C VAL A 345 13.00 8.05 0.82
N ARG A 346 14.14 7.48 0.40
CA ARG A 346 15.27 7.12 1.26
C ARG A 346 15.73 8.22 2.21
N PRO A 347 15.97 9.45 1.76
CA PRO A 347 16.47 10.50 2.65
C PRO A 347 15.52 10.78 3.81
N ARG A 348 14.20 10.78 3.54
CA ARG A 348 13.16 11.03 4.55
C ARG A 348 13.14 9.90 5.59
N LEU A 349 13.17 8.63 5.15
CA LEU A 349 13.16 7.48 6.04
C LEU A 349 14.43 7.42 6.90
N LEU A 350 15.60 7.59 6.29
CA LEU A 350 16.88 7.55 7.02
C LEU A 350 17.04 8.73 7.98
N ALA A 351 16.47 9.90 7.68
CA ALA A 351 16.42 11.02 8.63
C ALA A 351 15.64 10.67 9.89
N VAL A 352 14.47 9.99 9.75
CA VAL A 352 13.69 9.49 10.89
C VAL A 352 14.51 8.47 11.70
N TYR A 353 15.18 7.51 11.05
CA TYR A 353 15.99 6.51 11.76
C TYR A 353 17.11 7.16 12.56
N ARG A 354 17.86 8.07 11.96
CA ARG A 354 18.97 8.80 12.64
C ARG A 354 18.45 9.62 13.82
N SER A 355 17.33 10.32 13.65
CA SER A 355 16.73 11.11 14.72
C SER A 355 16.40 10.26 15.94
N VAL A 356 15.74 9.10 15.76
CA VAL A 356 15.34 8.24 16.89
C VAL A 356 16.55 7.57 17.56
N ILE A 357 17.58 7.17 16.79
CA ILE A 357 18.82 6.59 17.34
C ILE A 357 19.56 7.64 18.17
N ASN A 358 19.77 8.85 17.64
CA ASN A 358 20.48 9.91 18.35
C ASN A 358 19.78 10.32 19.65
N THR A 359 18.43 10.42 19.61
CA THR A 359 17.64 10.74 20.80
C THR A 359 17.76 9.64 21.87
N SER A 360 17.79 8.38 21.47
CA SER A 360 17.96 7.25 22.39
C SER A 360 19.35 7.25 23.03
N THR A 361 20.40 7.46 22.24
CA THR A 361 21.79 7.53 22.72
C THR A 361 21.98 8.68 23.71
N ALA A 362 21.40 9.84 23.44
CA ALA A 362 21.45 10.99 24.34
C ALA A 362 20.76 10.71 25.69
N LYS A 363 19.61 10.02 25.68
CA LYS A 363 18.91 9.63 26.92
C LYS A 363 19.71 8.65 27.76
N VAL A 364 20.41 7.70 27.16
CA VAL A 364 21.29 6.76 27.88
C VAL A 364 22.50 7.49 28.49
N ALA A 365 23.09 8.45 27.78
CA ALA A 365 24.23 9.22 28.28
C ALA A 365 23.85 10.21 29.40
N SER A 366 22.59 10.60 29.53
CA SER A 366 22.09 11.54 30.56
C SER A 366 21.61 10.87 31.86
N HIS A 367 21.62 9.54 31.94
CA HIS A 367 21.25 8.78 33.13
C HIS A 367 22.42 7.84 33.47
N PRO A 368 23.44 8.32 34.23
CA PRO A 368 24.56 7.46 34.68
C PRO A 368 24.14 6.41 35.71
#